data_3fd74facda10c36551c02a66084a634b
#
_entry.id   3fd74facda10c36551c02a66084a634b
#
_cell.length_a   1.000
_cell.length_b   1.000
_cell.length_c   1.000
_cell.angle_alpha   90.00
_cell.angle_beta   90.00
_cell.angle_gamma   90.00
#
_symmetry.space_group_name_H-M   'P 1'
#
loop_
_entity.id
_entity.type
_entity.pdbx_description
1 polymer ?
#
loop_
_entity_poly.entity_id
_entity_poly.type
_entity_poly.pdbx_seq_one_letter_code
_entity_poly.pdbx_strand_id
1 'polypeptide(L)'
;YNLVHNLTAKENVELAAQICSNPLDSETALDSVGLLERANNFPAQLSGGEQQRVSIARALAKRPKLLLCDEPTGALDYNTGRQILKLLQETCRKDKMTVVLITHNGAITPMADHIIRMKSGKIVEDIYNENPKNVEEIEW
;
A
#
# COMPACT_ATOMS: atom_id res chain seq x y z
N TYR A 1 -2.93 3.82 11.87
CA TYR A 1 -2.81 2.59 11.07
C TYR A 1 -3.77 1.48 11.54
N ASN A 2 -4.50 1.71 12.62
CA ASN A 2 -5.51 0.80 13.17
C ASN A 2 -4.98 -0.64 13.39
N LEU A 3 -3.73 -0.78 13.83
CA LEU A 3 -3.20 -2.06 14.26
C LEU A 3 -3.72 -2.43 15.64
N VAL A 4 -3.94 -3.71 15.86
CA VAL A 4 -4.31 -4.23 17.18
C VAL A 4 -3.04 -4.27 18.02
N HIS A 5 -2.99 -3.45 19.09
CA HIS A 5 -1.76 -3.17 19.84
C HIS A 5 -1.19 -4.36 20.60
N ASN A 6 -2.03 -5.31 21.00
CA ASN A 6 -1.65 -6.53 21.74
C ASN A 6 -1.39 -7.74 20.84
N LEU A 7 -1.35 -7.53 19.51
CA LEU A 7 -0.96 -8.52 18.51
C LEU A 7 0.35 -8.09 17.83
N THR A 8 1.19 -9.06 17.51
CA THR A 8 2.40 -8.85 16.71
C THR A 8 2.07 -8.39 15.29
N ALA A 9 3.05 -7.97 14.52
CA ALA A 9 2.88 -7.64 13.11
C ALA A 9 2.28 -8.82 12.32
N LYS A 10 2.80 -10.03 12.54
CA LYS A 10 2.30 -11.27 11.91
C LYS A 10 0.85 -11.55 12.30
N GLU A 11 0.53 -11.52 13.59
CA GLU A 11 -0.83 -11.76 14.07
C GLU A 11 -1.84 -10.71 13.57
N ASN A 12 -1.42 -9.45 13.40
CA ASN A 12 -2.25 -8.41 12.76
C ASN A 12 -2.61 -8.76 11.33
N VAL A 13 -1.68 -9.34 10.57
CA VAL A 13 -1.91 -9.78 9.19
C VAL A 13 -2.79 -11.04 9.18
N GLU A 14 -2.49 -12.03 10.02
CA GLU A 14 -3.24 -13.28 10.15
C GLU A 14 -4.70 -13.04 10.52
N LEU A 15 -4.96 -12.14 11.48
CA LEU A 15 -6.32 -11.79 11.90
C LEU A 15 -7.16 -11.32 10.70
N ALA A 16 -6.59 -10.49 9.84
CA ALA A 16 -7.29 -10.01 8.65
C ALA A 16 -7.46 -11.09 7.57
N ALA A 17 -6.52 -12.03 7.51
CA ALA A 17 -6.55 -13.14 6.56
C ALA A 17 -7.64 -14.19 6.90
N GLN A 18 -8.00 -14.33 8.18
CA GLN A 18 -8.99 -15.31 8.65
C GLN A 18 -10.37 -15.18 8.00
N ILE A 19 -10.75 -14.00 7.54
CA ILE A 19 -12.05 -13.75 6.89
C ILE A 19 -12.04 -14.02 5.38
N CYS A 20 -10.92 -14.49 4.84
CA CYS A 20 -10.73 -14.70 3.39
C CYS A 20 -10.63 -16.19 3.06
N SER A 21 -11.19 -16.59 1.92
CA SER A 21 -11.15 -17.98 1.45
C SER A 21 -9.78 -18.40 0.90
N ASN A 22 -8.98 -17.47 0.39
CA ASN A 22 -7.66 -17.74 -0.19
C ASN A 22 -6.68 -16.61 0.14
N PRO A 23 -6.33 -16.40 1.41
CA PRO A 23 -5.41 -15.35 1.80
C PRO A 23 -3.98 -15.63 1.33
N LEU A 24 -3.18 -14.56 1.21
CA LEU A 24 -1.74 -14.67 1.15
C LEU A 24 -1.22 -15.05 2.54
N ASP A 25 -0.20 -15.89 2.59
CA ASP A 25 0.50 -16.21 3.82
C ASP A 25 1.04 -14.93 4.49
N SER A 26 0.94 -14.86 5.82
CA SER A 26 1.29 -13.66 6.59
C SER A 26 2.77 -13.28 6.50
N GLU A 27 3.67 -14.27 6.47
CA GLU A 27 5.11 -14.04 6.34
C GLU A 27 5.43 -13.53 4.93
N THR A 28 4.82 -14.11 3.90
CA THR A 28 4.94 -13.64 2.52
C THR A 28 4.42 -12.20 2.37
N ALA A 29 3.31 -11.87 3.01
CA ALA A 29 2.78 -10.51 3.00
C ALA A 29 3.72 -9.52 3.69
N LEU A 30 4.32 -9.90 4.83
CA LEU A 30 5.29 -9.06 5.55
C LEU A 30 6.60 -8.92 4.78
N ASP A 31 7.07 -9.99 4.13
CA ASP A 31 8.27 -9.95 3.29
C ASP A 31 8.11 -8.97 2.12
N SER A 32 6.93 -8.97 1.48
CA SER A 32 6.64 -8.05 0.36
C SER A 32 6.78 -6.56 0.71
N VAL A 33 6.62 -6.21 1.99
CA VAL A 33 6.80 -4.85 2.50
C VAL A 33 8.11 -4.64 3.27
N GLY A 34 9.02 -5.63 3.22
CA GLY A 34 10.34 -5.58 3.88
C GLY A 34 10.27 -5.63 5.41
N LEU A 35 9.34 -6.41 5.98
CA LEU A 35 9.13 -6.51 7.43
C LEU A 35 9.14 -7.96 7.96
N LEU A 36 9.67 -8.92 7.19
CA LEU A 36 9.70 -10.31 7.64
C LEU A 36 10.43 -10.47 8.98
N GLU A 37 11.57 -9.81 9.16
CA GLU A 37 12.34 -9.84 10.40
C GLU A 37 11.67 -9.16 11.59
N ARG A 38 10.62 -8.39 11.32
CA ARG A 38 9.80 -7.69 12.32
C ARG A 38 8.47 -8.40 12.61
N ALA A 39 8.28 -9.60 12.07
CA ALA A 39 7.01 -10.34 12.16
C ALA A 39 6.52 -10.51 13.61
N ASN A 40 7.44 -10.72 14.55
CA ASN A 40 7.13 -10.95 15.98
C ASN A 40 7.14 -9.66 16.83
N ASN A 41 7.34 -8.48 16.23
CA ASN A 41 7.30 -7.23 16.96
C ASN A 41 5.86 -6.75 17.14
N PHE A 42 5.57 -6.18 18.32
CA PHE A 42 4.31 -5.50 18.60
C PHE A 42 4.30 -4.08 18.00
N PRO A 43 3.13 -3.49 17.70
CA PRO A 43 3.05 -2.14 17.15
C PRO A 43 3.85 -1.09 17.92
N ALA A 44 3.91 -1.19 19.27
CA ALA A 44 4.69 -0.28 20.08
C ALA A 44 6.22 -0.37 19.87
N GLN A 45 6.70 -1.44 19.25
CA GLN A 45 8.11 -1.67 18.93
C GLN A 45 8.46 -1.29 17.49
N LEU A 46 7.47 -0.82 16.72
CA LEU A 46 7.58 -0.44 15.31
C LEU A 46 7.52 1.08 15.15
N SER A 47 8.34 1.62 14.27
CA SER A 47 8.22 3.00 13.82
C SER A 47 6.89 3.25 13.11
N GLY A 48 6.47 4.51 12.96
CA GLY A 48 5.25 4.85 12.24
C GLY A 48 5.24 4.33 10.79
N GLY A 49 6.38 4.40 10.12
CA GLY A 49 6.54 3.86 8.76
C GLY A 49 6.46 2.32 8.72
N GLU A 50 6.99 1.62 9.73
CA GLU A 50 6.85 0.17 9.84
C GLU A 50 5.39 -0.22 10.12
N GLN A 51 4.69 0.49 11.01
CA GLN A 51 3.27 0.27 11.27
C GLN A 51 2.42 0.49 10.00
N GLN A 52 2.75 1.50 9.21
CA GLN A 52 2.09 1.73 7.92
C GLN A 52 2.31 0.56 6.95
N ARG A 53 3.52 0.05 6.85
CA ARG A 53 3.83 -1.12 6.01
C ARG A 53 3.12 -2.40 6.51
N VAL A 54 3.02 -2.61 7.81
CA VAL A 54 2.19 -3.71 8.36
C VAL A 54 0.73 -3.57 7.94
N SER A 55 0.18 -2.36 7.95
CA SER A 55 -1.18 -2.10 7.48
C SER A 55 -1.38 -2.41 6.00
N ILE A 56 -0.37 -2.12 5.16
CA ILE A 56 -0.38 -2.47 3.74
C ILE A 56 -0.30 -3.99 3.57
N ALA A 57 0.62 -4.68 4.26
CA ALA A 57 0.72 -6.13 4.24
C ALA A 57 -0.60 -6.80 4.65
N ARG A 58 -1.23 -6.30 5.71
CA ARG A 58 -2.55 -6.74 6.17
C ARG A 58 -3.63 -6.60 5.10
N ALA A 59 -3.61 -5.52 4.32
CA ALA A 59 -4.55 -5.30 3.23
C ALA A 59 -4.27 -6.26 2.05
N LEU A 60 -3.01 -6.42 1.66
CA LEU A 60 -2.58 -7.30 0.57
C LEU A 60 -2.82 -8.78 0.86
N ALA A 61 -2.66 -9.21 2.13
CA ALA A 61 -2.91 -10.59 2.55
C ALA A 61 -4.33 -11.07 2.22
N LYS A 62 -5.29 -10.17 2.15
CA LYS A 62 -6.68 -10.49 1.78
C LYS A 62 -6.87 -10.73 0.28
N ARG A 63 -5.87 -10.48 -0.55
CA ARG A 63 -5.97 -10.51 -2.03
C ARG A 63 -7.19 -9.76 -2.55
N PRO A 64 -7.34 -8.47 -2.21
CA PRO A 64 -8.54 -7.71 -2.54
C PRO A 64 -8.61 -7.45 -4.05
N LYS A 65 -9.83 -7.34 -4.60
CA LYS A 65 -10.04 -6.84 -5.97
C LYS A 65 -9.86 -5.32 -6.06
N LEU A 66 -10.10 -4.61 -4.97
CA LEU A 66 -9.97 -3.18 -4.83
C LEU A 66 -9.20 -2.84 -3.55
N LEU A 67 -8.11 -2.13 -3.67
CA LEU A 67 -7.30 -1.61 -2.57
C LEU A 67 -7.40 -0.08 -2.54
N LEU A 68 -7.79 0.46 -1.40
CA LEU A 68 -7.85 1.90 -1.16
C LEU A 68 -6.65 2.30 -0.28
N CYS A 69 -5.83 3.20 -0.78
CA CYS A 69 -4.65 3.71 -0.09
C CYS A 69 -4.79 5.22 0.10
N ASP A 70 -4.82 5.65 1.35
CA ASP A 70 -4.82 7.07 1.71
C ASP A 70 -3.42 7.46 2.20
N GLU A 71 -2.74 8.30 1.44
CA GLU A 71 -1.36 8.77 1.67
C GLU A 71 -0.38 7.62 2.02
N PRO A 72 -0.24 6.58 1.19
CA PRO A 72 0.51 5.37 1.56
C PRO A 72 2.03 5.61 1.74
N THR A 73 2.53 6.77 1.34
CA THR A 73 3.94 7.16 1.49
C THR A 73 4.17 8.27 2.50
N GLY A 74 3.11 8.83 3.10
CA GLY A 74 3.18 10.04 3.92
C GLY A 74 4.05 9.93 5.18
N ALA A 75 4.21 8.74 5.75
CA ALA A 75 5.05 8.48 6.93
C ALA A 75 6.36 7.74 6.59
N LEU A 76 6.72 7.63 5.31
CA LEU A 76 7.87 6.87 4.82
C LEU A 76 8.96 7.81 4.33
N ASP A 77 10.22 7.39 4.49
CA ASP A 77 11.33 7.99 3.76
C ASP A 77 11.19 7.70 2.25
N TYR A 78 11.91 8.49 1.44
CA TYR A 78 11.82 8.42 -0.02
C TYR A 78 12.04 7.00 -0.58
N ASN A 79 13.09 6.30 -0.13
CA ASN A 79 13.42 4.98 -0.67
C ASN A 79 12.35 3.94 -0.30
N THR A 80 11.89 3.95 0.94
CA THR A 80 10.82 3.07 1.40
C THR A 80 9.50 3.40 0.70
N GLY A 81 9.16 4.68 0.56
CA GLY A 81 7.97 5.12 -0.19
C GLY A 81 7.98 4.62 -1.63
N ARG A 82 9.13 4.72 -2.31
CA ARG A 82 9.33 4.22 -3.67
C ARG A 82 9.13 2.70 -3.78
N GLN A 83 9.63 1.93 -2.82
CA GLN A 83 9.42 0.49 -2.76
C GLN A 83 7.94 0.13 -2.60
N ILE A 84 7.21 0.85 -1.75
CA ILE A 84 5.77 0.63 -1.57
C ILE A 84 4.98 0.99 -2.83
N LEU A 85 5.27 2.11 -3.49
CA LEU A 85 4.59 2.45 -4.74
C LEU A 85 4.90 1.42 -5.84
N LYS A 86 6.14 0.92 -5.92
CA LYS A 86 6.52 -0.17 -6.83
C LYS A 86 5.72 -1.43 -6.54
N LEU A 87 5.65 -1.84 -5.28
CA LEU A 87 4.85 -3.00 -4.86
C LEU A 87 3.38 -2.85 -5.27
N LEU A 88 2.77 -1.70 -5.01
CA LEU A 88 1.37 -1.42 -5.38
C LEU A 88 1.17 -1.47 -6.90
N GLN A 89 2.08 -0.86 -7.68
CA GLN A 89 2.02 -0.87 -9.13
C GLN A 89 2.19 -2.30 -9.70
N GLU A 90 3.13 -3.08 -9.17
CA GLU A 90 3.35 -4.46 -9.60
C GLU A 90 2.17 -5.37 -9.26
N THR A 91 1.62 -5.24 -8.03
CA THR A 91 0.46 -6.03 -7.60
C THR A 91 -0.77 -5.70 -8.46
N CYS A 92 -0.99 -4.40 -8.75
CA CYS A 92 -2.06 -3.96 -9.65
C CYS A 92 -1.96 -4.67 -11.02
N ARG A 93 -0.76 -4.70 -11.61
CA ARG A 93 -0.53 -5.28 -12.94
C ARG A 93 -0.57 -6.82 -12.95
N LYS A 94 0.06 -7.47 -11.96
CA LYS A 94 0.16 -8.95 -11.89
C LYS A 94 -1.16 -9.59 -11.47
N ASP A 95 -1.80 -9.06 -10.45
CA ASP A 95 -2.98 -9.67 -9.83
C ASP A 95 -4.30 -9.10 -10.37
N LYS A 96 -4.23 -8.18 -11.33
CA LYS A 96 -5.39 -7.45 -11.89
C LYS A 96 -6.23 -6.78 -10.78
N MET A 97 -5.57 -6.33 -9.73
CA MET A 97 -6.16 -5.62 -8.62
C MET A 97 -6.32 -4.14 -8.98
N THR A 98 -7.44 -3.54 -8.65
CA THR A 98 -7.59 -2.08 -8.74
C THR A 98 -7.01 -1.43 -7.49
N VAL A 99 -6.07 -0.50 -7.67
CA VAL A 99 -5.53 0.33 -6.59
C VAL A 99 -6.03 1.75 -6.77
N VAL A 100 -6.72 2.27 -5.77
CA VAL A 100 -7.08 3.69 -5.68
C VAL A 100 -6.14 4.32 -4.67
N LEU A 101 -5.32 5.24 -5.13
CA LEU A 101 -4.32 5.93 -4.33
C LEU A 101 -4.74 7.39 -4.17
N ILE A 102 -4.98 7.81 -2.93
CA ILE A 102 -5.29 9.20 -2.59
C ILE A 102 -3.99 9.84 -2.12
N THR A 103 -3.63 10.97 -2.72
CA THR A 103 -2.41 11.69 -2.36
C THR A 103 -2.51 13.16 -2.74
N HIS A 104 -1.81 14.00 -2.01
CA HIS A 104 -1.55 15.40 -2.37
C HIS A 104 -0.25 15.57 -3.15
N ASN A 105 0.56 14.51 -3.29
CA ASN A 105 1.79 14.55 -4.07
C ASN A 105 1.51 14.32 -5.56
N GLY A 106 1.39 15.43 -6.32
CA GLY A 106 1.15 15.38 -7.76
C GLY A 106 2.29 14.74 -8.58
N ALA A 107 3.51 14.64 -8.01
CA ALA A 107 4.66 14.09 -8.74
C ALA A 107 4.54 12.59 -9.02
N ILE A 108 3.73 11.85 -8.24
CA ILE A 108 3.52 10.42 -8.47
C ILE A 108 2.40 10.12 -9.48
N THR A 109 1.63 11.12 -9.92
CA THR A 109 0.51 10.92 -10.87
C THR A 109 0.92 10.28 -12.20
N PRO A 110 2.14 10.48 -12.74
CA PRO A 110 2.52 9.84 -14.01
C PRO A 110 2.52 8.30 -13.98
N MET A 111 2.55 7.65 -12.80
CA MET A 111 2.47 6.19 -12.69
C MET A 111 1.05 5.63 -12.80
N ALA A 112 0.03 6.46 -12.64
CA ALA A 112 -1.36 6.04 -12.63
C ALA A 112 -1.92 5.87 -14.04
N ASP A 113 -2.80 4.87 -14.22
CA ASP A 113 -3.56 4.66 -15.46
C ASP A 113 -4.69 5.68 -15.59
N HIS A 114 -5.23 6.15 -14.47
CA HIS A 114 -6.33 7.10 -14.41
C HIS A 114 -6.11 8.11 -13.29
N ILE A 115 -6.23 9.38 -13.59
CA ILE A 115 -5.97 10.49 -12.67
C ILE A 115 -7.24 11.31 -12.51
N ILE A 116 -7.72 11.40 -11.27
CA ILE A 116 -8.87 12.23 -10.91
C ILE A 116 -8.40 13.32 -9.96
N ARG A 117 -8.50 14.58 -10.38
CA ARG A 117 -8.20 15.72 -9.51
C ARG A 117 -9.46 16.30 -8.91
N MET A 118 -9.42 16.49 -7.60
CA MET A 118 -10.53 17.05 -6.85
C MET A 118 -10.14 18.40 -6.24
N LYS A 119 -11.09 19.36 -6.27
CA LYS A 119 -10.98 20.64 -5.59
C LYS A 119 -12.32 21.03 -5.01
N SER A 120 -12.34 21.36 -3.72
CA SER A 120 -13.56 21.78 -3.00
C SER A 120 -14.75 20.79 -3.20
N GLY A 121 -14.45 19.48 -3.11
CA GLY A 121 -15.46 18.42 -3.24
C GLY A 121 -15.98 18.18 -4.68
N LYS A 122 -15.35 18.79 -5.68
CA LYS A 122 -15.73 18.61 -7.09
C LYS A 122 -14.55 18.05 -7.90
N ILE A 123 -14.85 17.21 -8.88
CA ILE A 123 -13.87 16.78 -9.88
C ILE A 123 -13.58 17.96 -10.79
N VAL A 124 -12.31 18.30 -10.92
CA VAL A 124 -11.82 19.39 -11.79
C VAL A 124 -11.02 18.85 -12.97
N GLU A 125 -10.46 17.65 -12.87
CA GLU A 125 -9.80 16.96 -13.96
C GLU A 125 -10.10 15.46 -13.86
N ASP A 126 -10.26 14.82 -15.02
CA ASP A 126 -10.48 13.39 -15.21
C ASP A 126 -9.69 12.97 -16.46
N ILE A 127 -8.54 12.29 -16.24
CA ILE A 127 -7.55 12.05 -17.29
C ILE A 127 -7.19 10.56 -17.30
N TYR A 128 -7.37 9.90 -18.45
CA TYR A 128 -6.81 8.58 -18.72
C TYR A 128 -5.39 8.73 -19.26
N ASN A 129 -4.45 8.03 -18.62
CA ASN A 129 -3.04 8.04 -19.00
C ASN A 129 -2.75 6.82 -19.89
N GLU A 130 -2.54 7.04 -21.17
CA GLU A 130 -2.28 5.95 -22.13
C GLU A 130 -0.89 5.31 -21.96
N ASN A 131 0.04 6.03 -21.31
CA ASN A 131 1.43 5.60 -21.13
C ASN A 131 1.89 5.79 -19.66
N PRO A 132 1.33 5.02 -18.72
CA PRO A 132 1.73 5.12 -17.30
C PRO A 132 3.20 4.73 -17.13
N LYS A 133 3.96 5.60 -16.46
CA LYS A 133 5.37 5.40 -16.19
C LYS A 133 5.59 4.34 -15.13
N ASN A 134 6.76 3.68 -15.18
CA ASN A 134 7.22 2.90 -14.05
C ASN A 134 7.59 3.84 -12.89
N VAL A 135 7.30 3.43 -11.67
CA VAL A 135 7.64 4.23 -10.48
C VAL A 135 9.14 4.53 -10.38
N GLU A 136 9.97 3.69 -10.99
CA GLU A 136 11.44 3.88 -11.02
C GLU A 136 11.87 5.06 -11.90
N GLU A 137 11.00 5.53 -12.79
CA GLU A 137 11.22 6.65 -13.71
C GLU A 137 10.68 7.98 -13.16
N ILE A 138 10.12 7.97 -11.94
CA ILE A 138 9.48 9.13 -11.33
C ILE A 138 10.34 9.61 -10.16
N GLU A 139 10.55 10.92 -10.10
CA GLU A 139 11.14 11.63 -8.96
C GLU A 139 10.06 12.47 -8.27
N TRP A 140 9.95 12.39 -6.92
CA TRP A 140 9.00 13.17 -6.13
C TRP A 140 9.58 13.66 -4.80
#